data_a130a4576cc33c97837dae946457787f
#
_entry.id   a130a4576cc33c97837dae946457787f
#
_cell.length_a   1.000
_cell.length_b   1.000
_cell.length_c   1.000
_cell.angle_alpha   90.00
_cell.angle_beta   90.00
_cell.angle_gamma   90.00
#
_symmetry.space_group_name_H-M   'P 1'
#
loop_
_entity.id
_entity.type
_entity.pdbx_description
1 polymer ?
#
loop_
_entity_poly.entity_id
_entity_poly.type
_entity_poly.pdbx_seq_one_letter_code
_entity_poly.pdbx_strand_id
1 'polypeptide(L)'
;MYIPTFDDMLAAHEHIKPHIHRTPVLTSNFLDSLTGAKLFFKCENFQKSGVFKARGASNAVFGLPDDMLDKGVATHSSGNHALSLSYAAGRRGIPCTVVMPHTAPQAKKDAVKGYGGRIVECEPSTSSREATFAEVVAETGAEFVHPYNDQIGRAHV
;
A
#
# COMPACT_ATOMS: atom_id res chain seq x y z
N MET A 1 17.85 -12.09 -3.61
CA MET A 1 16.72 -11.33 -3.01
C MET A 1 17.32 -10.38 -1.98
N TYR A 2 17.12 -9.06 -2.12
CA TYR A 2 17.59 -8.08 -1.13
C TYR A 2 16.76 -8.20 0.16
N ILE A 3 17.43 -8.23 1.30
CA ILE A 3 16.81 -8.21 2.62
C ILE A 3 17.07 -6.82 3.22
N PRO A 4 16.02 -6.02 3.48
CA PRO A 4 16.19 -4.69 4.07
C PRO A 4 16.92 -4.75 5.41
N THR A 5 17.84 -3.81 5.61
CA THR A 5 18.55 -3.59 6.86
C THR A 5 17.77 -2.64 7.77
N PHE A 6 18.24 -2.48 9.01
CA PHE A 6 17.66 -1.47 9.90
C PHE A 6 17.90 -0.04 9.40
N ASP A 7 19.02 0.22 8.75
CA ASP A 7 19.33 1.53 8.17
C ASP A 7 18.39 1.86 6.99
N ASP A 8 18.01 0.86 6.18
CA ASP A 8 16.99 1.04 5.14
C ASP A 8 15.63 1.41 5.74
N MET A 9 15.27 0.81 6.88
CA MET A 9 14.03 1.15 7.58
C MET A 9 14.07 2.57 8.16
N LEU A 10 15.20 3.01 8.69
CA LEU A 10 15.37 4.38 9.17
C LEU A 10 15.29 5.39 8.03
N ALA A 11 15.96 5.13 6.92
CA ALA A 11 15.90 5.98 5.73
C ALA A 11 14.47 6.08 5.16
N ALA A 12 13.78 4.93 5.05
CA ALA A 12 12.38 4.89 4.63
C ALA A 12 11.48 5.68 5.59
N HIS A 13 11.70 5.55 6.91
CA HIS A 13 10.93 6.29 7.92
C HIS A 13 11.08 7.81 7.77
N GLU A 14 12.30 8.32 7.63
CA GLU A 14 12.52 9.76 7.43
C GLU A 14 11.86 10.25 6.15
N HIS A 15 11.89 9.45 5.09
CA HIS A 15 11.26 9.76 3.82
C HIS A 15 9.73 9.86 3.92
N ILE A 16 9.08 8.90 4.60
CA ILE A 16 7.61 8.85 4.66
C ILE A 16 7.01 9.62 5.84
N LYS A 17 7.78 10.00 6.82
CA LYS A 17 7.36 10.68 8.05
C LYS A 17 6.39 11.87 7.83
N PRO A 18 6.53 12.71 6.78
CA PRO A 18 5.56 13.78 6.51
C PRO A 18 4.21 13.28 6.00
N HIS A 19 4.12 12.03 5.54
CA HIS A 19 2.99 11.47 4.80
C HIS A 19 2.16 10.46 5.61
N ILE A 20 2.63 10.07 6.80
CA ILE A 20 2.03 9.05 7.65
C ILE A 20 1.71 9.58 9.05
N HIS A 21 0.92 8.83 9.81
CA HIS A 21 0.72 9.08 11.24
C HIS A 21 1.79 8.36 12.08
N ARG A 22 2.25 9.02 13.14
CA ARG A 22 2.92 8.32 14.24
C ARG A 22 1.85 7.68 15.11
N THR A 23 1.53 6.42 14.83
CA THR A 23 0.48 5.69 15.53
C THR A 23 0.89 5.37 16.96
N PRO A 24 -0.06 5.34 17.92
CA PRO A 24 0.24 5.02 19.31
C PRO A 24 0.64 3.55 19.49
N VAL A 25 1.34 3.29 20.59
CA VAL A 25 1.54 1.93 21.12
C VAL A 25 0.73 1.84 22.41
N LEU A 26 -0.22 0.91 22.47
CA LEU A 26 -1.06 0.67 23.64
C LEU A 26 -0.62 -0.60 24.36
N THR A 27 -0.94 -0.69 25.64
CA THR A 27 -0.73 -1.86 26.51
C THR A 27 -2.05 -2.25 27.17
N SER A 28 -2.14 -3.45 27.75
CA SER A 28 -3.31 -3.93 28.45
C SER A 28 -2.92 -4.82 29.62
N ASN A 29 -3.11 -4.35 30.84
CA ASN A 29 -2.84 -5.14 32.06
C ASN A 29 -3.67 -6.43 32.09
N PHE A 30 -4.88 -6.41 31.57
CA PHE A 30 -5.73 -7.60 31.49
C PHE A 30 -5.13 -8.66 30.57
N LEU A 31 -4.69 -8.27 29.35
CA LEU A 31 -4.08 -9.20 28.43
C LEU A 31 -2.71 -9.68 28.90
N ASP A 32 -1.94 -8.81 29.54
CA ASP A 32 -0.66 -9.18 30.16
C ASP A 32 -0.87 -10.27 31.23
N SER A 33 -1.87 -10.10 32.09
CA SER A 33 -2.20 -11.11 33.12
C SER A 33 -2.69 -12.43 32.52
N LEU A 34 -3.45 -12.36 31.43
CA LEU A 34 -4.00 -13.54 30.75
C LEU A 34 -2.89 -14.36 30.05
N THR A 35 -1.91 -13.69 29.48
CA THR A 35 -0.86 -14.32 28.66
C THR A 35 0.45 -14.61 29.42
N GLY A 36 0.64 -13.98 30.57
CA GLY A 36 1.90 -14.01 31.31
C GLY A 36 3.04 -13.22 30.64
N ALA A 37 2.72 -12.39 29.65
CA ALA A 37 3.69 -11.59 28.88
C ALA A 37 3.32 -10.10 28.90
N LYS A 38 4.29 -9.21 28.67
CA LYS A 38 4.03 -7.80 28.44
C LYS A 38 3.76 -7.56 26.95
N LEU A 39 2.53 -7.16 26.61
CA LEU A 39 2.08 -6.96 25.25
C LEU A 39 2.07 -5.47 24.87
N PHE A 40 2.58 -5.19 23.68
CA PHE A 40 2.62 -3.85 23.09
C PHE A 40 1.89 -3.88 21.74
N PHE A 41 0.80 -3.13 21.62
CA PHE A 41 -0.04 -3.06 20.42
C PHE A 41 0.30 -1.80 19.62
N LYS A 42 1.02 -1.95 18.52
CA LYS A 42 1.23 -0.86 17.56
C LYS A 42 -0.05 -0.66 16.75
N CYS A 43 -0.77 0.44 17.01
CA CYS A 43 -2.13 0.65 16.52
C CYS A 43 -2.17 1.17 15.08
N GLU A 44 -1.78 0.33 14.11
CA GLU A 44 -1.80 0.68 12.68
C GLU A 44 -3.22 0.80 12.07
N ASN A 45 -4.26 0.44 12.80
CA ASN A 45 -5.65 0.80 12.50
C ASN A 45 -5.90 2.32 12.55
N PHE A 46 -5.05 3.09 13.25
CA PHE A 46 -5.06 4.55 13.25
C PHE A 46 -4.16 5.17 12.19
N GLN A 47 -3.54 4.36 11.33
CA GLN A 47 -2.71 4.86 10.25
C GLN A 47 -3.57 5.49 9.14
N LYS A 48 -2.95 6.30 8.27
CA LYS A 48 -3.56 6.75 7.00
C LYS A 48 -4.15 5.55 6.26
N SER A 49 -5.28 5.75 5.57
CA SER A 49 -6.07 4.66 4.97
C SER A 49 -6.52 3.55 5.94
N GLY A 50 -6.36 3.72 7.28
CA GLY A 50 -6.79 2.78 8.30
C GLY A 50 -5.97 1.49 8.41
N VAL A 51 -4.80 1.41 7.77
CA VAL A 51 -4.01 0.18 7.68
C VAL A 51 -2.50 0.44 7.57
N PHE A 52 -1.68 -0.49 8.07
CA PHE A 52 -0.21 -0.40 8.04
C PHE A 52 0.37 -0.27 6.62
N LYS A 53 -0.32 -0.77 5.60
CA LYS A 53 0.11 -0.70 4.19
C LYS A 53 0.31 0.74 3.68
N ALA A 54 -0.24 1.74 4.36
CA ALA A 54 0.01 3.15 4.04
C ALA A 54 1.50 3.51 4.11
N ARG A 55 2.28 2.87 4.99
CA ARG A 55 3.73 3.08 5.09
C ARG A 55 4.43 2.69 3.81
N GLY A 56 4.26 1.43 3.36
CA GLY A 56 4.85 0.91 2.15
C GLY A 56 4.41 1.61 0.88
N ALA A 57 3.12 1.87 0.79
CA ALA A 57 2.57 2.61 -0.33
C ALA A 57 3.12 4.04 -0.41
N SER A 58 3.24 4.75 0.72
CA SER A 58 3.85 6.08 0.76
C SER A 58 5.31 6.04 0.34
N ASN A 59 6.09 5.05 0.84
CA ASN A 59 7.49 4.95 0.47
C ASN A 59 7.68 4.70 -1.02
N ALA A 60 6.91 3.79 -1.61
CA ALA A 60 6.94 3.52 -3.05
C ALA A 60 6.53 4.75 -3.86
N VAL A 61 5.42 5.40 -3.50
CA VAL A 61 4.88 6.52 -4.25
C VAL A 61 5.76 7.76 -4.14
N PHE A 62 6.17 8.16 -2.95
CA PHE A 62 6.99 9.37 -2.76
C PHE A 62 8.45 9.17 -3.16
N GLY A 63 8.91 7.91 -3.28
CA GLY A 63 10.23 7.54 -3.81
C GLY A 63 10.31 7.45 -5.33
N LEU A 64 9.19 7.61 -6.06
CA LEU A 64 9.22 7.58 -7.52
C LEU A 64 10.07 8.72 -8.08
N PRO A 65 10.92 8.44 -9.10
CA PRO A 65 11.63 9.45 -9.86
C PRO A 65 10.66 10.41 -10.58
N ASP A 66 11.11 11.64 -10.81
CA ASP A 66 10.24 12.68 -11.38
C ASP A 66 9.79 12.36 -12.81
N ASP A 67 10.60 11.66 -13.60
CA ASP A 67 10.27 11.21 -14.97
C ASP A 67 9.20 10.08 -15.02
N MET A 68 8.85 9.52 -13.87
CA MET A 68 7.80 8.51 -13.75
C MET A 68 6.46 9.06 -13.24
N LEU A 69 6.40 10.31 -12.80
CA LEU A 69 5.21 10.88 -12.16
C LEU A 69 3.99 10.89 -13.07
N ASP A 70 4.16 11.26 -14.33
CA ASP A 70 3.06 11.31 -15.30
C ASP A 70 2.52 9.92 -15.64
N LYS A 71 3.35 8.87 -15.54
CA LYS A 71 2.94 7.48 -15.72
C LYS A 71 2.24 6.92 -14.50
N GLY A 72 2.62 7.41 -13.32
CA GLY A 72 2.04 7.02 -12.04
C GLY A 72 2.37 5.59 -11.62
N VAL A 73 1.46 5.01 -10.84
CA VAL A 73 1.62 3.66 -10.26
C VAL A 73 0.47 2.74 -10.62
N ALA A 74 0.76 1.45 -10.69
CA ALA A 74 -0.25 0.43 -10.86
C ALA A 74 -0.04 -0.75 -9.91
N THR A 75 -1.13 -1.42 -9.54
CA THR A 75 -1.09 -2.66 -8.75
C THR A 75 -2.26 -3.57 -9.07
N HIS A 76 -2.12 -4.85 -8.73
CA HIS A 76 -3.24 -5.81 -8.72
C HIS A 76 -3.54 -6.22 -7.27
N SER A 77 -4.57 -5.65 -6.70
CA SER A 77 -4.99 -5.94 -5.33
C SER A 77 -6.43 -5.52 -5.10
N SER A 78 -7.20 -6.31 -4.37
CA SER A 78 -8.56 -5.97 -3.93
C SER A 78 -8.63 -5.62 -2.43
N GLY A 79 -7.49 -5.43 -1.78
CA GLY A 79 -7.41 -5.25 -0.32
C GLY A 79 -6.71 -3.97 0.12
N ASN A 80 -6.09 -4.06 1.27
CA ASN A 80 -5.43 -2.93 1.95
C ASN A 80 -4.31 -2.27 1.13
N HIS A 81 -3.64 -3.03 0.26
CA HIS A 81 -2.59 -2.48 -0.59
C HIS A 81 -3.17 -1.55 -1.66
N ALA A 82 -4.24 -1.97 -2.36
CA ALA A 82 -4.94 -1.13 -3.34
C ALA A 82 -5.37 0.20 -2.74
N LEU A 83 -6.01 0.13 -1.57
CA LEU A 83 -6.47 1.30 -0.82
C LEU A 83 -5.34 2.26 -0.47
N SER A 84 -4.26 1.72 0.08
CA SER A 84 -3.11 2.52 0.51
C SER A 84 -2.34 3.12 -0.65
N LEU A 85 -2.19 2.39 -1.76
CA LEU A 85 -1.52 2.89 -2.94
C LEU A 85 -2.31 4.04 -3.59
N SER A 86 -3.64 3.88 -3.73
CA SER A 86 -4.52 4.93 -4.24
C SER A 86 -4.48 6.18 -3.35
N TYR A 87 -4.49 6.00 -2.02
CA TYR A 87 -4.34 7.10 -1.07
C TYR A 87 -3.01 7.85 -1.28
N ALA A 88 -1.88 7.13 -1.32
CA ALA A 88 -0.57 7.74 -1.45
C ALA A 88 -0.41 8.47 -2.81
N ALA A 89 -0.85 7.83 -3.90
CA ALA A 89 -0.84 8.42 -5.24
C ALA A 89 -1.69 9.69 -5.33
N GLY A 90 -2.91 9.65 -4.78
CA GLY A 90 -3.78 10.83 -4.71
C GLY A 90 -3.15 11.98 -3.89
N ARG A 91 -2.40 11.65 -2.82
CA ARG A 91 -1.67 12.66 -2.03
C ARG A 91 -0.48 13.27 -2.77
N ARG A 92 0.17 12.51 -3.65
CA ARG A 92 1.25 13.01 -4.51
C ARG A 92 0.74 13.68 -5.79
N GLY A 93 -0.55 13.49 -6.13
CA GLY A 93 -1.16 14.03 -7.35
C GLY A 93 -0.78 13.27 -8.63
N ILE A 94 -0.49 11.97 -8.52
CA ILE A 94 -0.10 11.12 -9.66
C ILE A 94 -1.18 10.09 -9.98
N PRO A 95 -1.24 9.57 -11.23
CA PRO A 95 -2.15 8.51 -11.61
C PRO A 95 -1.95 7.23 -10.79
N CYS A 96 -3.05 6.54 -10.47
CA CYS A 96 -3.03 5.22 -9.84
C CYS A 96 -4.05 4.31 -10.51
N THR A 97 -3.60 3.18 -11.04
CA THR A 97 -4.49 2.16 -11.62
C THR A 97 -4.43 0.88 -10.80
N VAL A 98 -5.61 0.40 -10.42
CA VAL A 98 -5.77 -0.81 -9.60
C VAL A 98 -6.55 -1.86 -10.37
N VAL A 99 -5.92 -3.01 -10.61
CA VAL A 99 -6.61 -4.19 -11.16
C VAL A 99 -7.18 -5.00 -10.00
N MET A 100 -8.50 -5.23 -10.03
CA MET A 100 -9.18 -6.06 -9.03
C MET A 100 -10.32 -6.86 -9.65
N PRO A 101 -10.66 -8.03 -9.07
CA PRO A 101 -11.76 -8.82 -9.60
C PRO A 101 -13.09 -8.07 -9.50
N HIS A 102 -13.98 -8.28 -10.48
CA HIS A 102 -15.32 -7.68 -10.48
C HIS A 102 -16.12 -8.04 -9.22
N THR A 103 -15.80 -9.19 -8.59
CA THR A 103 -16.41 -9.65 -7.34
C THR A 103 -15.86 -8.97 -6.09
N ALA A 104 -14.88 -8.06 -6.21
CA ALA A 104 -14.36 -7.34 -5.06
C ALA A 104 -15.46 -6.55 -4.33
N PRO A 105 -15.44 -6.49 -2.98
CA PRO A 105 -16.47 -5.79 -2.20
C PRO A 105 -16.63 -4.34 -2.64
N GLN A 106 -17.88 -3.88 -2.81
CA GLN A 106 -18.18 -2.52 -3.28
C GLN A 106 -17.51 -1.46 -2.41
N ALA A 107 -17.51 -1.62 -1.09
CA ALA A 107 -16.85 -0.69 -0.17
C ALA A 107 -15.35 -0.51 -0.46
N LYS A 108 -14.65 -1.56 -0.95
CA LYS A 108 -13.25 -1.46 -1.36
C LYS A 108 -13.07 -0.70 -2.67
N LYS A 109 -13.98 -0.94 -3.63
CA LYS A 109 -14.01 -0.20 -4.90
C LYS A 109 -14.27 1.29 -4.66
N ASP A 110 -15.25 1.61 -3.83
CA ASP A 110 -15.61 2.99 -3.50
C ASP A 110 -14.45 3.71 -2.79
N ALA A 111 -13.76 3.02 -1.88
CA ALA A 111 -12.62 3.60 -1.19
C ALA A 111 -11.43 3.88 -2.13
N VAL A 112 -11.13 2.98 -3.09
CA VAL A 112 -10.10 3.21 -4.11
C VAL A 112 -10.47 4.42 -4.98
N LYS A 113 -11.72 4.47 -5.46
CA LYS A 113 -12.23 5.62 -6.25
C LYS A 113 -12.23 6.91 -5.44
N GLY A 114 -12.61 6.86 -4.17
CA GLY A 114 -12.61 8.00 -3.26
C GLY A 114 -11.22 8.62 -3.04
N TYR A 115 -10.16 7.83 -3.22
CA TYR A 115 -8.78 8.32 -3.21
C TYR A 115 -8.24 8.68 -4.61
N GLY A 116 -9.09 8.68 -5.66
CA GLY A 116 -8.71 9.03 -7.02
C GLY A 116 -8.11 7.87 -7.84
N GLY A 117 -8.14 6.64 -7.32
CA GLY A 117 -7.67 5.46 -8.06
C GLY A 117 -8.64 5.05 -9.18
N ARG A 118 -8.10 4.76 -10.36
CA ARG A 118 -8.81 4.11 -11.48
C ARG A 118 -8.86 2.62 -11.22
N ILE A 119 -10.04 2.01 -11.37
CA ILE A 119 -10.21 0.56 -11.27
C ILE A 119 -10.35 -0.03 -12.67
N VAL A 120 -9.59 -1.10 -12.93
CA VAL A 120 -9.76 -2.01 -14.06
C VAL A 120 -10.21 -3.35 -13.50
N GLU A 121 -11.39 -3.80 -13.90
CA GLU A 121 -11.95 -5.05 -13.41
C GLU A 121 -11.44 -6.25 -14.21
N CYS A 122 -11.25 -7.40 -13.54
CA CYS A 122 -10.86 -8.67 -14.15
C CYS A 122 -11.73 -9.80 -13.60
N GLU A 123 -11.62 -10.98 -14.18
CA GLU A 123 -12.22 -12.20 -13.64
C GLU A 123 -11.54 -12.63 -12.33
N PRO A 124 -12.25 -13.31 -11.40
CA PRO A 124 -11.73 -13.69 -10.10
C PRO A 124 -10.76 -14.88 -10.16
N SER A 125 -9.80 -14.83 -11.08
CA SER A 125 -8.73 -15.79 -11.22
C SER A 125 -7.35 -15.11 -11.21
N THR A 126 -6.31 -15.82 -10.79
CA THR A 126 -4.95 -15.29 -10.79
C THR A 126 -4.48 -14.99 -12.21
N SER A 127 -4.74 -15.87 -13.16
CA SER A 127 -4.33 -15.69 -14.57
C SER A 127 -4.98 -14.47 -15.21
N SER A 128 -6.29 -14.27 -15.02
CA SER A 128 -6.98 -13.08 -15.54
C SER A 128 -6.45 -11.79 -14.91
N ARG A 129 -6.22 -11.81 -13.59
CA ARG A 129 -5.67 -10.65 -12.89
C ARG A 129 -4.28 -10.27 -13.39
N GLU A 130 -3.41 -11.26 -13.60
CA GLU A 130 -2.06 -11.03 -14.12
C GLU A 130 -2.07 -10.57 -15.57
N ALA A 131 -2.90 -11.17 -16.42
CA ALA A 131 -3.06 -10.75 -17.83
C ALA A 131 -3.59 -9.32 -17.94
N THR A 132 -4.69 -9.01 -17.24
CA THR A 132 -5.25 -7.64 -17.22
C THR A 132 -4.25 -6.63 -16.67
N PHE A 133 -3.47 -7.03 -15.65
CA PHE A 133 -2.45 -6.14 -15.09
C PHE A 133 -1.33 -5.87 -16.07
N ALA A 134 -0.87 -6.89 -16.82
CA ALA A 134 0.14 -6.72 -17.86
C ALA A 134 -0.32 -5.76 -18.97
N GLU A 135 -1.59 -5.86 -19.38
CA GLU A 135 -2.21 -4.92 -20.34
C GLU A 135 -2.20 -3.48 -19.81
N VAL A 136 -2.60 -3.27 -18.54
CA VAL A 136 -2.59 -1.95 -17.89
C VAL A 136 -1.19 -1.35 -17.87
N VAL A 137 -0.17 -2.14 -17.50
CA VAL A 137 1.22 -1.65 -17.47
C VAL A 137 1.72 -1.32 -18.88
N ALA A 138 1.40 -2.14 -19.88
CA ALA A 138 1.76 -1.89 -21.27
C ALA A 138 1.11 -0.61 -21.83
N GLU A 139 -0.16 -0.35 -21.46
CA GLU A 139 -0.91 0.85 -21.89
C GLU A 139 -0.39 2.13 -21.21
N THR A 140 -0.13 2.07 -19.91
CA THR A 140 0.14 3.27 -19.10
C THR A 140 1.61 3.55 -18.87
N GLY A 141 2.46 2.53 -18.93
CA GLY A 141 3.84 2.60 -18.49
C GLY A 141 4.02 2.83 -16.99
N ALA A 142 2.92 2.66 -16.20
CA ALA A 142 2.92 2.89 -14.76
C ALA A 142 3.89 1.95 -14.02
N GLU A 143 4.50 2.47 -12.96
CA GLU A 143 5.36 1.67 -12.08
C GLU A 143 4.55 0.63 -11.31
N PHE A 144 5.00 -0.61 -11.36
CA PHE A 144 4.36 -1.70 -10.62
C PHE A 144 4.76 -1.70 -9.14
N VAL A 145 3.84 -1.31 -8.29
CA VAL A 145 4.02 -1.47 -6.84
C VAL A 145 3.40 -2.78 -6.38
N HIS A 146 4.25 -3.78 -6.17
CA HIS A 146 3.80 -5.13 -5.82
C HIS A 146 3.23 -5.21 -4.39
N PRO A 147 2.09 -5.89 -4.14
CA PRO A 147 1.41 -5.88 -2.84
C PRO A 147 2.21 -6.49 -1.68
N TYR A 148 3.23 -7.33 -1.94
CA TYR A 148 4.02 -8.01 -0.90
C TYR A 148 5.45 -8.38 -1.34
N ASN A 149 5.87 -8.08 -2.55
CA ASN A 149 7.19 -8.45 -3.07
C ASN A 149 8.00 -7.25 -3.60
N ASP A 150 7.58 -6.05 -3.27
CA ASP A 150 8.28 -4.83 -3.59
C ASP A 150 9.41 -4.59 -2.59
N GLN A 151 10.63 -4.32 -3.08
CA GLN A 151 11.81 -4.07 -2.22
C GLN A 151 11.60 -2.83 -1.34
N ILE A 152 11.02 -1.79 -1.91
CA ILE A 152 10.72 -0.53 -1.22
C ILE A 152 9.59 -0.75 -0.22
N GLY A 153 8.58 -1.57 -0.56
CA GLY A 153 7.47 -1.92 0.32
C GLY A 153 7.86 -2.78 1.53
N ARG A 154 8.96 -3.52 1.47
CA ARG A 154 9.44 -4.40 2.55
C ARG A 154 10.16 -3.67 3.67
N ALA A 155 10.70 -2.49 3.43
CA ALA A 155 11.50 -1.76 4.42
C ALA A 155 10.70 -1.18 5.61
N HIS A 156 9.40 -1.45 5.72
CA HIS A 156 8.57 -0.89 6.79
C HIS A 156 7.46 -1.80 7.29
N VAL A 157 7.68 -3.08 7.20
CA VAL A 157 6.83 -4.09 7.84
C VAL A 157 7.50 -4.60 9.10
#